data_e24b57733305bcd202e2f689b29941ca
#
_entry.id   e24b57733305bcd202e2f689b29941ca
#
_cell.length_a   1.000
_cell.length_b   1.000
_cell.length_c   1.000
_cell.angle_alpha   90.00
_cell.angle_beta   90.00
_cell.angle_gamma   90.00
#
_symmetry.space_group_name_H-M   'P 1'
#
loop_
_entity.id
_entity.type
_entity.pdbx_description
1 polymer ?
#
loop_
_entity_poly.entity_id
_entity_poly.type
_entity_poly.pdbx_seq_one_letter_code
_entity_poly.pdbx_strand_id
1 'polypeptide(L)'
;MLFRSLFLDVGGSMEGHVKLCEELFSAARTEFKHLEHFYFHNCIYEGVWKDNRRRFVERHATIDILHKFGHDHKVIIVGDAAMSPYEITHAGGSIEHMNPEAGMTWLNRLTTTYPAAAWLNPTPEQYWGHSASTGILKRLMSDRMYPLTLGGLDDSMRELSRKR
;
A
#
# COMPACT_ATOMS: atom_id res chain seq x y z
N MET A 1 -12.94 -15.14 -11.10
CA MET A 1 -12.57 -14.91 -9.69
C MET A 1 -11.60 -13.75 -9.62
N LEU A 2 -11.94 -12.70 -8.88
CA LEU A 2 -11.10 -11.51 -8.78
C LEU A 2 -10.14 -11.68 -7.62
N PHE A 3 -8.85 -11.83 -7.93
CA PHE A 3 -7.79 -11.85 -6.92
C PHE A 3 -7.42 -10.42 -6.51
N ARG A 4 -7.14 -10.23 -5.24
CA ARG A 4 -6.72 -8.96 -4.67
C ARG A 4 -5.49 -9.18 -3.80
N SER A 5 -4.59 -8.21 -3.82
CA SER A 5 -3.47 -8.14 -2.88
C SER A 5 -3.62 -6.92 -1.98
N LEU A 6 -3.32 -7.12 -0.72
CA LEU A 6 -3.23 -6.07 0.28
C LEU A 6 -1.77 -5.87 0.66
N PHE A 7 -1.28 -4.65 0.52
CA PHE A 7 0.03 -4.23 1.03
C PHE A 7 -0.19 -3.35 2.26
N LEU A 8 0.25 -3.79 3.41
CA LEU A 8 0.04 -3.10 4.68
C LEU A 8 1.35 -2.57 5.25
N ASP A 9 1.40 -1.25 5.46
CA ASP A 9 2.51 -0.58 6.13
C ASP A 9 2.55 -0.97 7.61
N VAL A 10 3.68 -1.47 8.06
CA VAL A 10 3.95 -1.84 9.45
C VAL A 10 5.02 -0.97 10.10
N GLY A 11 5.30 0.20 9.52
CA GLY A 11 6.18 1.19 10.14
C GLY A 11 5.66 1.63 11.51
N GLY A 12 6.57 2.16 12.36
CA GLY A 12 6.24 2.49 13.76
C GLY A 12 5.04 3.42 13.92
N SER A 13 4.84 4.37 13.01
CA SER A 13 3.70 5.28 13.02
C SER A 13 2.34 4.58 12.82
N MET A 14 2.35 3.37 12.26
CA MET A 14 1.14 2.58 12.03
C MET A 14 0.65 1.81 13.25
N GLU A 15 1.43 1.71 14.32
CA GLU A 15 1.03 0.96 15.54
C GLU A 15 -0.33 1.40 16.09
N GLY A 16 -0.59 2.69 16.12
CA GLY A 16 -1.85 3.24 16.60
C GLY A 16 -3.06 2.92 15.70
N HIS A 17 -2.84 2.39 14.52
CA HIS A 17 -3.88 2.12 13.52
C HIS A 17 -4.20 0.64 13.31
N VAL A 18 -3.45 -0.27 13.94
CA VAL A 18 -3.60 -1.73 13.74
C VAL A 18 -5.03 -2.19 14.03
N LYS A 19 -5.59 -1.74 15.16
CA LYS A 19 -6.94 -2.12 15.55
C LYS A 19 -8.00 -1.68 14.55
N LEU A 20 -7.89 -0.45 14.04
CA LEU A 20 -8.82 0.07 13.03
C LEU A 20 -8.72 -0.75 11.73
N CYS A 21 -7.52 -1.09 11.29
CA CYS A 21 -7.31 -1.93 10.12
C CYS A 21 -7.97 -3.31 10.30
N GLU A 22 -7.75 -3.95 11.45
CA GLU A 22 -8.35 -5.26 11.76
C GLU A 22 -9.88 -5.20 11.76
N GLU A 23 -10.46 -4.19 12.38
CA GLU A 23 -11.92 -4.01 12.44
C GLU A 23 -12.53 -3.82 11.06
N LEU A 24 -11.94 -2.94 10.24
CA LEU A 24 -12.45 -2.62 8.90
C LEU A 24 -12.33 -3.82 7.94
N PHE A 25 -11.20 -4.49 7.93
CA PHE A 25 -11.02 -5.65 7.05
C PHE A 25 -11.85 -6.85 7.51
N SER A 26 -12.06 -7.01 8.81
CA SER A 26 -12.98 -8.02 9.33
C SER A 26 -14.44 -7.75 8.91
N ALA A 27 -14.87 -6.49 8.98
CA ALA A 27 -16.22 -6.09 8.56
C ALA A 27 -16.45 -6.29 7.05
N ALA A 28 -15.41 -6.10 6.25
CA ALA A 28 -15.47 -6.23 4.79
C ALA A 28 -15.02 -7.61 4.29
N ARG A 29 -15.01 -8.60 5.16
CA ARG A 29 -14.44 -9.94 4.90
C ARG A 29 -14.96 -10.63 3.64
N THR A 30 -16.25 -10.45 3.33
CA THR A 30 -16.86 -11.06 2.13
C THR A 30 -16.34 -10.41 0.84
N GLU A 31 -15.99 -9.13 0.89
CA GLU A 31 -15.42 -8.38 -0.23
C GLU A 31 -13.98 -8.81 -0.55
N PHE A 32 -13.28 -9.35 0.46
CA PHE A 32 -11.86 -9.70 0.37
C PHE A 32 -11.63 -11.21 0.39
N LYS A 33 -12.54 -11.99 -0.16
CA LYS A 33 -12.28 -13.40 -0.44
C LYS A 33 -11.07 -13.51 -1.37
N HIS A 34 -10.18 -14.43 -1.09
CA HIS A 34 -8.96 -14.63 -1.86
C HIS A 34 -7.98 -13.46 -1.80
N LEU A 35 -7.98 -12.73 -0.68
CA LEU A 35 -7.03 -11.67 -0.42
C LEU A 35 -5.68 -12.28 -0.06
N GLU A 36 -4.64 -11.94 -0.80
CA GLU A 36 -3.26 -12.22 -0.44
C GLU A 36 -2.67 -10.95 0.20
N HIS A 37 -1.99 -11.06 1.34
CA HIS A 37 -1.46 -9.89 2.05
C HIS A 37 0.06 -9.92 2.15
N PHE A 38 0.64 -8.72 2.11
CA PHE A 38 2.06 -8.49 2.27
C PHE A 38 2.27 -7.29 3.18
N TYR A 39 3.38 -7.29 3.91
CA TYR A 39 3.79 -6.17 4.74
C TYR A 39 4.96 -5.43 4.12
N PHE A 40 5.02 -4.13 4.36
CA PHE A 40 6.14 -3.27 3.98
C PHE A 40 6.38 -2.22 5.08
N HIS A 41 7.48 -1.50 5.00
CA HIS A 41 7.82 -0.42 5.95
C HIS A 41 7.86 0.91 5.22
N ASN A 42 6.95 1.81 5.52
CA ASN A 42 6.77 3.16 4.99
C ASN A 42 6.52 3.22 3.49
N CYS A 43 7.36 2.60 2.67
CA CYS A 43 7.24 2.55 1.22
C CYS A 43 7.44 1.12 0.72
N ILE A 44 6.85 0.80 -0.43
CA ILE A 44 7.09 -0.50 -1.08
C ILE A 44 8.41 -0.38 -1.85
N TYR A 45 9.34 -1.30 -1.57
CA TYR A 45 10.64 -1.39 -2.24
C TYR A 45 10.77 -2.74 -2.96
N GLU A 46 12.01 -3.21 -3.15
CA GLU A 46 12.31 -4.46 -3.86
C GLU A 46 11.85 -5.73 -3.16
N GLY A 47 11.55 -5.65 -1.86
CA GLY A 47 11.09 -6.78 -1.07
C GLY A 47 9.96 -6.42 -0.13
N VAL A 48 9.04 -7.36 0.03
CA VAL A 48 7.93 -7.32 0.98
C VAL A 48 7.92 -8.63 1.75
N TRP A 49 7.09 -8.78 2.78
CA TRP A 49 7.09 -9.99 3.61
C TRP A 49 5.70 -10.31 4.12
N LYS A 50 5.52 -11.54 4.61
CA LYS A 50 4.26 -12.03 5.18
C LYS A 50 4.31 -12.25 6.68
N ASP A 51 5.50 -12.32 7.26
CA ASP A 51 5.71 -12.49 8.70
C ASP A 51 6.64 -11.41 9.23
N ASN A 52 6.12 -10.51 10.07
CA ASN A 52 6.88 -9.41 10.64
C ASN A 52 8.05 -9.85 11.53
N ARG A 53 7.96 -11.02 12.13
CA ARG A 53 9.03 -11.57 12.96
C ARG A 53 10.23 -12.02 12.13
N ARG A 54 10.00 -12.32 10.85
CA ARG A 54 11.00 -12.89 9.94
C ARG A 54 11.28 -11.97 8.74
N ARG A 55 10.94 -10.70 8.85
CA ARG A 55 10.99 -9.74 7.74
C ARG A 55 12.38 -9.51 7.14
N PHE A 56 13.45 -9.79 7.89
CA PHE A 56 14.81 -9.67 7.39
C PHE A 56 15.39 -10.99 6.85
N VAL A 57 14.68 -12.09 7.05
CA VAL A 57 15.11 -13.46 6.67
C VAL A 57 14.21 -14.04 5.58
N GLU A 58 12.90 -13.87 5.70
CA GLU A 58 11.91 -14.39 4.74
C GLU A 58 11.24 -13.22 4.02
N ARG A 59 11.70 -12.94 2.81
CA ARG A 59 11.16 -11.86 1.98
C ARG A 59 10.66 -12.39 0.65
N HIS A 60 9.66 -11.71 0.12
CA HIS A 60 9.15 -11.93 -1.23
C HIS A 60 9.65 -10.79 -2.12
N ALA A 61 10.27 -11.11 -3.23
CA ALA A 61 10.69 -10.09 -4.19
C ALA A 61 9.45 -9.43 -4.80
N THR A 62 9.38 -8.11 -4.75
CA THR A 62 8.25 -7.36 -5.32
C THR A 62 8.09 -7.64 -6.81
N ILE A 63 9.20 -7.78 -7.53
CA ILE A 63 9.16 -8.10 -8.96
C ILE A 63 8.48 -9.45 -9.24
N ASP A 64 8.64 -10.43 -8.37
CA ASP A 64 7.99 -11.74 -8.52
C ASP A 64 6.46 -11.62 -8.37
N ILE A 65 6.00 -10.74 -7.48
CA ILE A 65 4.57 -10.46 -7.32
C ILE A 65 4.02 -9.84 -8.61
N LEU A 66 4.74 -8.86 -9.19
CA LEU A 66 4.36 -8.21 -10.44
C LEU A 66 4.29 -9.19 -11.62
N HIS A 67 5.06 -10.27 -11.58
CA HIS A 67 5.04 -11.31 -12.61
C HIS A 67 4.02 -12.42 -12.35
N LYS A 68 3.59 -12.57 -11.09
CA LYS A 68 2.68 -13.65 -10.68
C LYS A 68 1.22 -13.38 -11.05
N PHE A 69 0.77 -12.14 -10.92
CA PHE A 69 -0.63 -11.76 -11.12
C PHE A 69 -0.81 -10.97 -12.43
N GLY A 70 -1.91 -11.22 -13.14
CA GLY A 70 -2.25 -10.50 -14.37
C GLY A 70 -2.74 -9.07 -14.13
N HIS A 71 -2.90 -8.30 -15.20
CA HIS A 71 -3.27 -6.88 -15.15
C HIS A 71 -4.63 -6.59 -14.50
N ASP A 72 -5.53 -7.57 -14.49
CA ASP A 72 -6.85 -7.46 -13.87
C ASP A 72 -6.82 -7.64 -12.35
N HIS A 73 -5.67 -8.00 -11.80
CA HIS A 73 -5.46 -8.12 -10.36
C HIS A 73 -5.66 -6.76 -9.67
N LYS A 74 -6.35 -6.75 -8.54
CA LYS A 74 -6.65 -5.52 -7.79
C LYS A 74 -5.71 -5.40 -6.61
N VAL A 75 -5.21 -4.18 -6.38
CA VAL A 75 -4.24 -3.89 -5.33
C VAL A 75 -4.78 -2.83 -4.37
N ILE A 76 -4.70 -3.13 -3.08
CA ILE A 76 -5.02 -2.19 -2.01
C ILE A 76 -3.76 -1.99 -1.18
N ILE A 77 -3.37 -0.74 -1.00
CA ILE A 77 -2.24 -0.36 -0.16
C ILE A 77 -2.81 0.36 1.06
N VAL A 78 -2.36 0.01 2.24
CA VAL A 78 -2.77 0.66 3.50
C VAL A 78 -1.54 1.23 4.18
N GLY A 79 -1.54 2.52 4.43
CA GLY A 79 -0.45 3.19 5.12
C GLY A 79 -0.80 4.64 5.41
N ASP A 80 -0.14 5.23 6.43
CA ASP A 80 -0.38 6.61 6.81
C ASP A 80 0.29 7.62 5.86
N ALA A 81 1.12 7.16 4.95
CA ALA A 81 1.83 7.97 3.96
C ALA A 81 2.73 9.06 4.61
N ALA A 82 3.08 8.89 5.88
CA ALA A 82 3.87 9.83 6.67
C ALA A 82 5.30 9.33 6.84
N MET A 83 6.22 9.92 6.10
CA MET A 83 7.63 9.54 6.09
C MET A 83 8.48 10.68 5.56
N SER A 84 9.82 10.54 5.66
CA SER A 84 10.71 11.44 4.94
C SER A 84 10.46 11.34 3.43
N PRO A 85 10.32 12.46 2.71
CA PRO A 85 10.18 12.43 1.25
C PRO A 85 11.31 11.68 0.55
N TYR A 86 12.50 11.62 1.13
CA TYR A 86 13.64 10.86 0.56
C TYR A 86 13.38 9.36 0.49
N GLU A 87 12.55 8.82 1.37
CA GLU A 87 12.15 7.41 1.32
C GLU A 87 11.36 7.09 0.03
N ILE A 88 10.69 8.08 -0.53
CA ILE A 88 9.92 7.95 -1.77
C ILE A 88 10.79 8.27 -2.99
N THR A 89 11.58 9.33 -2.92
CA THR A 89 12.22 9.94 -4.10
C THR A 89 13.64 9.46 -4.38
N HIS A 90 14.33 8.87 -3.40
CA HIS A 90 15.76 8.58 -3.51
C HIS A 90 16.10 7.11 -3.29
N ALA A 91 17.02 6.60 -4.09
CA ALA A 91 17.73 5.37 -3.77
C ALA A 91 18.49 5.59 -2.45
N GLY A 92 18.50 4.58 -1.57
CA GLY A 92 19.12 4.70 -0.26
C GLY A 92 18.37 5.59 0.73
N GLY A 93 17.16 6.05 0.40
CA GLY A 93 16.35 6.90 1.26
C GLY A 93 15.65 6.17 2.41
N SER A 94 15.51 4.85 2.33
CA SER A 94 14.89 4.05 3.38
C SER A 94 15.69 4.12 4.69
N ILE A 95 14.97 4.18 5.81
CA ILE A 95 15.60 4.14 7.13
C ILE A 95 15.92 2.73 7.60
N GLU A 96 15.36 1.70 6.96
CA GLU A 96 15.59 0.30 7.34
C GLU A 96 16.74 -0.37 6.58
N HIS A 97 16.97 0.02 5.33
CA HIS A 97 17.95 -0.66 4.48
C HIS A 97 18.43 0.27 3.35
N MET A 98 19.48 -0.13 2.68
CA MET A 98 19.96 0.57 1.48
C MET A 98 19.17 0.11 0.28
N ASN A 99 18.07 0.78 -0.04
CA ASN A 99 17.23 0.45 -1.18
C ASN A 99 17.93 0.85 -2.50
N PRO A 100 18.12 -0.09 -3.44
CA PRO A 100 18.79 0.21 -4.72
C PRO A 100 18.01 1.19 -5.60
N GLU A 101 16.68 1.16 -5.52
CA GLU A 101 15.79 2.01 -6.29
C GLU A 101 14.82 2.75 -5.36
N ALA A 102 14.42 3.95 -5.76
CA ALA A 102 13.48 4.78 -5.00
C ALA A 102 12.12 4.09 -4.85
N GLY A 103 11.42 4.39 -3.74
CA GLY A 103 10.06 3.86 -3.52
C GLY A 103 9.09 4.24 -4.62
N MET A 104 9.18 5.46 -5.17
CA MET A 104 8.35 5.90 -6.28
C MET A 104 8.53 5.04 -7.54
N THR A 105 9.70 4.52 -7.78
CA THR A 105 9.96 3.61 -8.90
C THR A 105 9.14 2.34 -8.77
N TRP A 106 9.13 1.75 -7.58
CA TRP A 106 8.34 0.55 -7.30
C TRP A 106 6.84 0.80 -7.34
N LEU A 107 6.40 1.94 -6.80
CA LEU A 107 4.98 2.30 -6.83
C LEU A 107 4.50 2.54 -8.27
N ASN A 108 5.30 3.18 -9.10
CA ASN A 108 4.98 3.35 -10.52
C ASN A 108 4.91 2.02 -11.27
N ARG A 109 5.81 1.09 -11.00
CA ARG A 109 5.75 -0.28 -11.57
C ARG A 109 4.46 -0.98 -11.16
N LEU A 110 4.11 -0.89 -9.89
CA LEU A 110 2.91 -1.52 -9.34
C LEU A 110 1.64 -0.96 -9.98
N THR A 111 1.50 0.35 -10.04
CA THR A 111 0.31 1.01 -10.60
C THR A 111 0.22 0.90 -12.11
N THR A 112 1.35 0.76 -12.80
CA THR A 112 1.38 0.48 -14.24
C THR A 112 0.97 -0.95 -14.54
N THR A 113 1.46 -1.90 -13.75
CA THR A 113 1.10 -3.32 -13.89
C THR A 113 -0.36 -3.57 -13.49
N TYR A 114 -0.82 -2.92 -12.42
CA TYR A 114 -2.17 -3.06 -11.88
C TYR A 114 -2.89 -1.71 -11.87
N PRO A 115 -3.59 -1.35 -12.96
CA PRO A 115 -4.33 -0.07 -13.01
C PRO A 115 -5.41 0.05 -11.94
N ALA A 116 -5.97 -1.07 -11.50
CA ALA A 116 -6.93 -1.10 -10.39
C ALA A 116 -6.18 -1.14 -9.05
N ALA A 117 -5.63 -0.01 -8.63
CA ALA A 117 -4.92 0.14 -7.37
C ALA A 117 -5.47 1.35 -6.59
N ALA A 118 -5.59 1.21 -5.27
CA ALA A 118 -6.04 2.28 -4.38
C ALA A 118 -5.24 2.26 -3.08
N TRP A 119 -5.10 3.43 -2.47
CA TRP A 119 -4.44 3.62 -1.18
C TRP A 119 -5.47 4.00 -0.13
N LEU A 120 -5.48 3.31 1.01
CA LEU A 120 -6.30 3.63 2.17
C LEU A 120 -5.40 4.21 3.26
N ASN A 121 -5.70 5.44 3.69
CA ASN A 121 -4.89 6.17 4.67
C ASN A 121 -5.64 6.28 6.00
N PRO A 122 -5.10 5.73 7.10
CA PRO A 122 -5.74 5.81 8.43
C PRO A 122 -5.69 7.20 9.05
N THR A 123 -4.80 8.08 8.60
CA THR A 123 -4.80 9.48 9.05
C THR A 123 -6.03 10.19 8.50
N PRO A 124 -6.78 10.95 9.32
CA PRO A 124 -7.94 11.71 8.84
C PRO A 124 -7.55 12.63 7.67
N GLU A 125 -8.41 12.68 6.66
CA GLU A 125 -8.14 13.40 5.41
C GLU A 125 -7.80 14.88 5.63
N GLN A 126 -8.41 15.51 6.63
CA GLN A 126 -8.15 16.91 6.96
C GLN A 126 -6.68 17.20 7.30
N TYR A 127 -5.89 16.18 7.67
CA TYR A 127 -4.49 16.33 8.02
C TYR A 127 -3.52 15.97 6.89
N TRP A 128 -4.00 15.47 5.75
CA TRP A 128 -3.12 15.03 4.66
C TRP A 128 -2.25 16.17 4.10
N GLY A 129 -2.78 17.38 4.08
CA GLY A 129 -2.04 18.55 3.60
C GLY A 129 -0.87 18.97 4.48
N HIS A 130 -0.76 18.42 5.68
CA HIS A 130 0.34 18.71 6.61
C HIS A 130 1.58 17.85 6.36
N SER A 131 1.52 16.89 5.48
CA SER A 131 2.61 15.95 5.19
C SER A 131 2.99 16.01 3.71
N ALA A 132 4.25 16.37 3.44
CA ALA A 132 4.78 16.41 2.07
C ALA A 132 4.75 15.01 1.42
N SER A 133 5.11 13.97 2.19
CA SER A 133 5.11 12.58 1.71
C SER A 133 3.71 12.11 1.31
N THR A 134 2.68 12.48 2.07
CA THR A 134 1.28 12.16 1.74
C THR A 134 0.90 12.75 0.39
N GLY A 135 1.25 14.01 0.14
CA GLY A 135 0.98 14.67 -1.15
C GLY A 135 1.68 14.00 -2.32
N ILE A 136 2.93 13.59 -2.14
CA ILE A 136 3.69 12.87 -3.17
C ILE A 136 3.03 11.53 -3.49
N LEU A 137 2.73 10.73 -2.47
CA LEU A 137 2.11 9.41 -2.66
C LEU A 137 0.71 9.52 -3.27
N LYS A 138 -0.07 10.52 -2.86
CA LYS A 138 -1.39 10.76 -3.46
C LYS A 138 -1.28 11.04 -4.96
N ARG A 139 -0.33 11.85 -5.39
CA ARG A 139 -0.09 12.11 -6.81
C ARG A 139 0.37 10.86 -7.55
N LEU A 140 1.26 10.08 -6.96
CA LEU A 140 1.73 8.81 -7.55
C LEU A 140 0.60 7.81 -7.72
N MET A 141 -0.42 7.87 -6.86
CA MET A 141 -1.63 7.04 -6.94
C MET A 141 -2.70 7.63 -7.87
N SER A 142 -2.42 8.71 -8.60
CA SER A 142 -3.40 9.41 -9.44
C SER A 142 -4.65 9.81 -8.66
N ASP A 143 -4.45 10.39 -7.48
CA ASP A 143 -5.47 10.81 -6.52
C ASP A 143 -6.35 9.68 -5.95
N ARG A 144 -5.99 8.42 -6.17
CA ARG A 144 -6.73 7.27 -5.63
C ARG A 144 -6.26 6.95 -4.22
N MET A 145 -6.33 7.93 -3.33
CA MET A 145 -6.09 7.80 -1.89
C MET A 145 -7.39 8.13 -1.16
N TYR A 146 -7.81 7.24 -0.28
CA TYR A 146 -9.07 7.31 0.44
C TYR A 146 -8.83 7.19 1.95
N PRO A 147 -9.67 7.83 2.78
CA PRO A 147 -9.56 7.62 4.23
C PRO A 147 -9.91 6.18 4.60
N LEU A 148 -9.24 5.65 5.61
CA LEU A 148 -9.51 4.30 6.12
C LEU A 148 -10.74 4.34 7.04
N THR A 149 -11.91 4.45 6.42
CA THR A 149 -13.24 4.45 7.02
C THR A 149 -14.13 3.53 6.20
N LEU A 150 -15.32 3.20 6.68
CA LEU A 150 -16.28 2.43 5.88
C LEU A 150 -16.62 3.13 4.57
N GLY A 151 -16.82 4.45 4.60
CA GLY A 151 -17.08 5.24 3.39
C GLY A 151 -15.91 5.26 2.43
N GLY A 152 -14.69 5.44 2.94
CA GLY A 152 -13.47 5.41 2.14
C GLY A 152 -13.19 4.04 1.54
N LEU A 153 -13.46 2.98 2.29
CA LEU A 153 -13.35 1.62 1.79
C LEU A 153 -14.35 1.38 0.63
N ASP A 154 -15.59 1.79 0.81
CA ASP A 154 -16.61 1.73 -0.25
C ASP A 154 -16.19 2.48 -1.52
N ASP A 155 -15.71 3.71 -1.37
CA ASP A 155 -15.24 4.52 -2.50
C ASP A 155 -14.07 3.86 -3.22
N SER A 156 -13.12 3.30 -2.47
CA SER A 156 -11.98 2.58 -3.04
C SER A 156 -12.43 1.33 -3.80
N MET A 157 -13.40 0.60 -3.26
CA MET A 157 -13.94 -0.61 -3.91
C MET A 157 -14.65 -0.28 -5.23
N ARG A 158 -15.39 0.84 -5.28
CA ARG A 158 -16.00 1.32 -6.53
C ARG A 158 -14.93 1.66 -7.57
N GLU A 159 -13.87 2.35 -7.16
CA GLU A 159 -12.75 2.68 -8.04
C GLU A 159 -12.09 1.43 -8.59
N LEU A 160 -11.85 0.44 -7.75
CA LEU A 160 -11.26 -0.85 -8.16
C LEU A 160 -12.16 -1.64 -9.09
N SER A 161 -13.47 -1.41 -9.07
CA SER A 161 -14.45 -2.11 -9.89
C SER A 161 -14.68 -1.45 -11.25
N ARG A 162 -14.12 -0.26 -11.49
CA ARG A 162 -14.26 0.42 -12.79
C ARG A 162 -13.57 -0.37 -13.89
N LYS A 163 -14.23 -0.47 -15.03
CA LYS A 163 -13.63 -1.04 -16.23
C LYS A 163 -12.59 -0.08 -16.81
N ARG A 164 -11.44 -0.63 -17.15
CA ARG A 164 -10.30 0.13 -17.67
C ARG A 164 -9.80 -0.47 -19.00
#